data_b66a239111cfac041725889a2cf56edd
#
_entry.id   b66a239111cfac041725889a2cf56edd
#
_cell.length_a   1.000
_cell.length_b   1.000
_cell.length_c   1.000
_cell.angle_alpha   90.00
_cell.angle_beta   90.00
_cell.angle_gamma   90.00
#
_symmetry.space_group_name_H-M   'P 1'
#
loop_
_entity.id
_entity.type
_entity.pdbx_description
1 polymer ?
#
loop_
_entity_poly.entity_id
_entity_poly.type
_entity_poly.pdbx_seq_one_letter_code
_entity_poly.pdbx_strand_id
1 'polypeptide(L)'
;MTFFIIGLIAAGISLLNKLKPLRIGEVSEAFLSYHLLFAIGINNLINFVFHVFFGDVAAKFIGWENSPFQAEVGFASLGVGIAGVIAFKASLPFRLATLIPPSAFSWGAAGGHVYQMIAAHNFSPGNVGLVLPIDILMPIVGFVFLWLSYKHPQSGTVNRKLT
;
A
#
# COMPACT_ATOMS: atom_id res chain seq x y z
N MET A 1 7.28 -5.09 2.71
CA MET A 1 8.47 -4.44 2.07
C MET A 1 8.74 -4.96 0.68
N THR A 2 8.73 -6.27 0.46
CA THR A 2 9.06 -6.89 -0.84
C THR A 2 8.26 -6.29 -2.00
N PHE A 3 6.93 -6.24 -1.91
CA PHE A 3 6.08 -5.69 -2.98
C PHE A 3 6.25 -4.19 -3.20
N PHE A 4 6.58 -3.43 -2.17
CA PHE A 4 6.94 -2.02 -2.34
C PHE A 4 8.20 -1.86 -3.17
N ILE A 5 9.25 -2.60 -2.87
CA ILE A 5 10.52 -2.58 -3.63
C ILE A 5 10.26 -3.02 -5.08
N ILE A 6 9.50 -4.10 -5.29
CA ILE A 6 9.11 -4.55 -6.63
C ILE A 6 8.38 -3.42 -7.38
N GLY A 7 7.47 -2.72 -6.72
CA GLY A 7 6.75 -1.58 -7.30
C GLY A 7 7.68 -0.44 -7.72
N LEU A 8 8.66 -0.09 -6.87
CA LEU A 8 9.67 0.93 -7.21
C LEU A 8 10.51 0.53 -8.42
N ILE A 9 10.97 -0.72 -8.48
CA ILE A 9 11.75 -1.26 -9.60
C ILE A 9 10.89 -1.24 -10.88
N ALA A 10 9.65 -1.72 -10.82
CA ALA A 10 8.74 -1.74 -11.96
C ALA A 10 8.42 -0.32 -12.47
N ALA A 11 8.24 0.65 -11.56
CA ALA A 11 8.09 2.05 -11.91
C ALA A 11 9.32 2.59 -12.64
N GLY A 12 10.53 2.32 -12.11
CA GLY A 12 11.79 2.69 -12.74
C GLY A 12 11.94 2.10 -14.14
N ILE A 13 11.70 0.79 -14.29
CA ILE A 13 11.76 0.10 -15.60
C ILE A 13 10.76 0.72 -16.58
N SER A 14 9.54 1.03 -16.14
CA SER A 14 8.52 1.64 -17.00
C SER A 14 8.92 3.02 -17.56
N LEU A 15 9.86 3.70 -16.89
CA LEU A 15 10.37 5.01 -17.32
C LEU A 15 11.55 4.91 -18.29
N LEU A 16 12.24 3.77 -18.37
CA LEU A 16 13.40 3.60 -19.24
C LEU A 16 13.06 3.80 -20.73
N ASN A 17 11.86 3.39 -21.14
CA ASN A 17 11.38 3.49 -22.52
C ASN A 17 10.67 4.81 -22.85
N LYS A 18 10.64 5.77 -21.91
CA LYS A 18 10.04 7.08 -22.17
C LYS A 18 11.06 8.05 -22.77
N LEU A 19 10.56 8.97 -23.58
CA LEU A 19 11.38 10.04 -24.15
C LEU A 19 11.94 10.94 -23.04
N LYS A 20 13.22 11.28 -23.15
CA LYS A 20 13.90 12.18 -22.20
C LYS A 20 13.91 13.60 -22.74
N PRO A 21 13.91 14.63 -21.87
CA PRO A 21 13.90 14.55 -20.41
C PRO A 21 12.55 14.13 -19.82
N LEU A 22 12.58 13.30 -18.76
CA LEU A 22 11.38 12.88 -18.03
C LEU A 22 10.76 14.08 -17.30
N ARG A 23 9.43 14.21 -17.39
CA ARG A 23 8.69 15.22 -16.64
C ARG A 23 8.29 14.69 -15.27
N ILE A 24 8.19 15.56 -14.27
CA ILE A 24 7.76 15.20 -12.90
C ILE A 24 6.43 14.42 -12.92
N GLY A 25 5.46 14.85 -13.75
CA GLY A 25 4.17 14.17 -13.87
C GLY A 25 4.26 12.74 -14.41
N GLU A 26 5.22 12.43 -15.27
CA GLU A 26 5.43 11.07 -15.78
C GLU A 26 6.07 10.17 -14.73
N VAL A 27 7.00 10.74 -13.97
CA VAL A 27 7.68 10.04 -12.87
C VAL A 27 6.69 9.75 -11.75
N SER A 28 5.98 10.78 -11.27
CA SER A 28 5.02 10.62 -10.17
C SER A 28 3.87 9.68 -10.52
N GLU A 29 3.36 9.73 -11.76
CA GLU A 29 2.32 8.82 -12.25
C GLU A 29 2.81 7.37 -12.29
N ALA A 30 4.03 7.12 -12.76
CA ALA A 30 4.60 5.78 -12.76
C ALA A 30 4.72 5.24 -11.31
N PHE A 31 5.33 6.02 -10.42
CA PHE A 31 5.50 5.60 -9.04
C PHE A 31 4.18 5.42 -8.30
N LEU A 32 3.20 6.31 -8.49
CA LEU A 32 1.85 6.17 -7.92
C LEU A 32 1.17 4.89 -8.42
N SER A 33 1.17 4.66 -9.74
CA SER A 33 0.52 3.50 -10.33
C SER A 33 1.11 2.19 -9.79
N TYR A 34 2.41 2.05 -9.82
CA TYR A 34 3.07 0.83 -9.34
C TYR A 34 3.03 0.68 -7.81
N HIS A 35 2.99 1.78 -7.04
CA HIS A 35 2.72 1.74 -5.61
C HIS A 35 1.33 1.17 -5.33
N LEU A 36 0.29 1.66 -6.02
CA LEU A 36 -1.08 1.15 -5.88
C LEU A 36 -1.20 -0.32 -6.28
N LEU A 37 -0.55 -0.73 -7.37
CA LEU A 37 -0.59 -2.11 -7.82
C LEU A 37 0.12 -3.06 -6.85
N PHE A 38 1.37 -2.79 -6.51
CA PHE A 38 2.19 -3.74 -5.76
C PHE A 38 2.07 -3.55 -4.25
N ALA A 39 2.23 -2.33 -3.75
CA ALA A 39 2.26 -2.10 -2.32
C ALA A 39 0.88 -2.12 -1.68
N ILE A 40 -0.15 -1.69 -2.40
CA ILE A 40 -1.54 -1.76 -1.94
C ILE A 40 -2.22 -3.01 -2.50
N GLY A 41 -2.26 -3.18 -3.83
CA GLY A 41 -3.00 -4.25 -4.49
C GLY A 41 -2.50 -5.64 -4.11
N ILE A 42 -1.35 -6.02 -4.67
CA ILE A 42 -0.82 -7.39 -4.51
C ILE A 42 -0.49 -7.70 -3.07
N ASN A 43 0.09 -6.74 -2.32
CA ASN A 43 0.41 -6.94 -0.92
C ASN A 43 -0.84 -7.30 -0.08
N ASN A 44 -1.95 -6.59 -0.28
CA ASN A 44 -3.18 -6.88 0.45
C ASN A 44 -3.88 -8.18 -0.01
N LEU A 45 -3.76 -8.57 -1.29
CA LEU A 45 -4.22 -9.89 -1.74
C LEU A 45 -3.44 -11.02 -1.06
N ILE A 46 -2.14 -10.88 -0.91
CA ILE A 46 -1.31 -11.85 -0.17
C ILE A 46 -1.67 -11.83 1.32
N ASN A 47 -1.88 -10.64 1.90
CA ASN A 47 -2.32 -10.51 3.28
C ASN A 47 -3.66 -11.22 3.54
N PHE A 48 -4.63 -11.08 2.61
CA PHE A 48 -5.87 -11.86 2.65
C PHE A 48 -5.60 -13.36 2.75
N VAL A 49 -4.75 -13.91 1.87
CA VAL A 49 -4.43 -15.34 1.89
C VAL A 49 -3.85 -15.77 3.24
N PHE A 50 -2.89 -15.01 3.78
CA PHE A 50 -2.27 -15.36 5.06
C PHE A 50 -3.25 -15.27 6.22
N HIS A 51 -4.05 -14.21 6.31
CA HIS A 51 -4.96 -14.01 7.43
C HIS A 51 -6.17 -14.96 7.41
N VAL A 52 -6.66 -15.34 6.22
CA VAL A 52 -7.83 -16.24 6.12
C VAL A 52 -7.43 -17.72 6.19
N PHE A 53 -6.38 -18.11 5.47
CA PHE A 53 -6.03 -19.53 5.33
C PHE A 53 -4.87 -19.96 6.24
N PHE A 54 -4.08 -19.02 6.74
CA PHE A 54 -2.90 -19.27 7.57
C PHE A 54 -2.90 -18.38 8.83
N GLY A 55 -4.09 -18.17 9.45
CA GLY A 55 -4.28 -17.26 10.59
C GLY A 55 -3.35 -17.53 11.76
N ASP A 56 -3.08 -18.81 12.09
CA ASP A 56 -2.14 -19.17 13.15
C ASP A 56 -0.70 -18.71 12.83
N VAL A 57 -0.29 -18.80 11.57
CA VAL A 57 1.03 -18.35 11.12
C VAL A 57 1.12 -16.84 11.20
N ALA A 58 0.07 -16.12 10.75
CA ALA A 58 0.01 -14.67 10.80
C ALA A 58 0.04 -14.17 12.25
N ALA A 59 -0.80 -14.73 13.13
CA ALA A 59 -0.86 -14.36 14.54
C ALA A 59 0.48 -14.61 15.26
N LYS A 60 1.08 -15.77 15.06
CA LYS A 60 2.39 -16.12 15.62
C LYS A 60 3.50 -15.18 15.14
N PHE A 61 3.48 -14.78 13.86
CA PHE A 61 4.45 -13.86 13.30
C PHE A 61 4.37 -12.47 13.96
N ILE A 62 3.15 -11.98 14.24
CA ILE A 62 2.90 -10.71 14.94
C ILE A 62 3.18 -10.83 16.45
N GLY A 63 3.14 -12.04 17.00
CA GLY A 63 3.25 -12.30 18.44
C GLY A 63 1.92 -12.07 19.18
N TRP A 64 0.79 -12.34 18.51
CA TRP A 64 -0.56 -12.27 19.07
C TRP A 64 -1.21 -13.65 19.11
N GLU A 65 -2.25 -13.80 19.94
CA GLU A 65 -3.12 -14.96 19.89
C GLU A 65 -3.98 -14.94 18.63
N ASN A 66 -4.21 -16.12 18.04
CA ASN A 66 -5.13 -16.23 16.93
C ASN A 66 -6.59 -16.03 17.39
N SER A 67 -7.39 -15.39 16.57
CA SER A 67 -8.80 -15.12 16.86
C SER A 67 -9.60 -15.03 15.57
N PRO A 68 -10.94 -15.06 15.62
CA PRO A 68 -11.82 -14.87 14.45
C PRO A 68 -11.55 -13.54 13.70
N PHE A 69 -11.02 -12.54 14.37
CA PHE A 69 -10.63 -11.25 13.74
C PHE A 69 -9.55 -11.40 12.66
N GLN A 70 -8.75 -12.47 12.67
CA GLN A 70 -7.80 -12.74 11.60
C GLN A 70 -8.49 -12.85 10.24
N ALA A 71 -9.61 -13.58 10.17
CA ALA A 71 -10.38 -13.70 8.93
C ALA A 71 -11.01 -12.36 8.52
N GLU A 72 -11.49 -11.56 9.47
CA GLU A 72 -12.07 -10.24 9.19
C GLU A 72 -11.03 -9.29 8.60
N VAL A 73 -9.83 -9.23 9.18
CA VAL A 73 -8.68 -8.49 8.62
C VAL A 73 -8.33 -8.98 7.22
N GLY A 74 -8.36 -10.31 7.00
CA GLY A 74 -8.13 -10.90 5.70
C GLY A 74 -9.14 -10.43 4.65
N PHE A 75 -10.45 -10.49 4.94
CA PHE A 75 -11.49 -10.04 3.99
C PHE A 75 -11.46 -8.53 3.74
N ALA A 76 -11.15 -7.72 4.76
CA ALA A 76 -10.90 -6.29 4.57
C ALA A 76 -9.72 -6.07 3.61
N SER A 77 -8.64 -6.84 3.77
CA SER A 77 -7.46 -6.80 2.88
C SER A 77 -7.80 -7.23 1.46
N LEU A 78 -8.70 -8.21 1.27
CA LEU A 78 -9.18 -8.62 -0.06
C LEU A 78 -9.80 -7.42 -0.80
N GLY A 79 -10.71 -6.69 -0.15
CA GLY A 79 -11.36 -5.52 -0.74
C GLY A 79 -10.36 -4.42 -1.11
N VAL A 80 -9.43 -4.10 -0.19
CA VAL A 80 -8.35 -3.14 -0.44
C VAL A 80 -7.43 -3.61 -1.57
N GLY A 81 -7.09 -4.90 -1.61
CA GLY A 81 -6.25 -5.49 -2.64
C GLY A 81 -6.84 -5.37 -4.03
N ILE A 82 -8.13 -5.72 -4.20
CA ILE A 82 -8.86 -5.56 -5.46
C ILE A 82 -8.90 -4.09 -5.89
N ALA A 83 -9.24 -3.18 -4.96
CA ALA A 83 -9.25 -1.75 -5.25
C ALA A 83 -7.87 -1.23 -5.69
N GLY A 84 -6.78 -1.71 -5.05
CA GLY A 84 -5.41 -1.36 -5.39
C GLY A 84 -5.01 -1.79 -6.81
N VAL A 85 -5.41 -3.00 -7.23
CA VAL A 85 -5.19 -3.48 -8.60
C VAL A 85 -5.94 -2.63 -9.62
N ILE A 86 -7.21 -2.32 -9.36
CA ILE A 86 -8.03 -1.44 -10.23
C ILE A 86 -7.40 -0.04 -10.29
N ALA A 87 -6.92 0.48 -9.17
CA ALA A 87 -6.35 1.81 -9.05
C ALA A 87 -5.08 2.03 -9.89
N PHE A 88 -4.41 0.96 -10.33
CA PHE A 88 -3.25 1.04 -11.22
C PHE A 88 -3.46 1.96 -12.43
N LYS A 89 -4.65 1.91 -13.04
CA LYS A 89 -5.01 2.73 -14.22
C LYS A 89 -6.25 3.62 -13.98
N ALA A 90 -6.68 3.78 -12.74
CA ALA A 90 -7.89 4.53 -12.43
C ALA A 90 -7.63 6.05 -12.37
N SER A 91 -8.72 6.82 -12.24
CA SER A 91 -8.68 8.27 -12.03
C SER A 91 -8.09 8.64 -10.68
N LEU A 92 -7.56 9.86 -10.53
CA LEU A 92 -7.00 10.34 -9.26
C LEU A 92 -8.00 10.30 -8.08
N PRO A 93 -9.30 10.65 -8.24
CA PRO A 93 -10.28 10.48 -7.17
C PRO A 93 -10.43 9.04 -6.71
N PHE A 94 -10.46 8.07 -7.63
CA PHE A 94 -10.50 6.65 -7.27
C PHE A 94 -9.23 6.23 -6.52
N ARG A 95 -8.06 6.67 -6.99
CA ARG A 95 -6.76 6.40 -6.33
C ARG A 95 -6.69 7.00 -4.93
N LEU A 96 -7.21 8.23 -4.74
CA LEU A 96 -7.34 8.83 -3.40
C LEU A 96 -8.23 7.97 -2.50
N ALA A 97 -9.42 7.59 -2.98
CA ALA A 97 -10.33 6.72 -2.23
C ALA A 97 -9.70 5.37 -1.89
N THR A 98 -8.89 4.80 -2.80
CA THR A 98 -8.17 3.54 -2.57
C THR A 98 -7.06 3.66 -1.52
N LEU A 99 -6.41 4.82 -1.39
CA LEU A 99 -5.34 5.02 -0.40
C LEU A 99 -5.86 5.23 1.03
N ILE A 100 -7.04 5.80 1.20
CA ILE A 100 -7.57 6.17 2.53
C ILE A 100 -7.74 4.95 3.46
N PRO A 101 -8.46 3.86 3.09
CA PRO A 101 -8.69 2.75 4.01
C PRO A 101 -7.41 2.05 4.47
N PRO A 102 -6.47 1.64 3.58
CA PRO A 102 -5.24 1.00 4.02
C PRO A 102 -4.34 1.95 4.82
N SER A 103 -4.37 3.27 4.56
CA SER A 103 -3.60 4.23 5.33
C SER A 103 -4.12 4.37 6.77
N ALA A 104 -5.44 4.46 6.94
CA ALA A 104 -6.06 4.49 8.26
C ALA A 104 -5.77 3.19 9.03
N PHE A 105 -5.85 2.04 8.35
CA PHE A 105 -5.53 0.75 8.93
C PHE A 105 -4.05 0.68 9.36
N SER A 106 -3.10 1.02 8.48
CA SER A 106 -1.66 0.94 8.76
C SER A 106 -1.25 1.88 9.89
N TRP A 107 -1.75 3.12 9.93
CA TRP A 107 -1.43 4.02 11.05
C TRP A 107 -2.08 3.57 12.37
N GLY A 108 -3.28 2.99 12.34
CA GLY A 108 -3.89 2.36 13.49
C GLY A 108 -3.09 1.15 13.98
N ALA A 109 -2.65 0.30 13.06
CA ALA A 109 -1.79 -0.85 13.34
C ALA A 109 -0.45 -0.42 13.94
N ALA A 110 0.20 0.62 13.39
CA ALA A 110 1.45 1.17 13.93
C ALA A 110 1.27 1.63 15.39
N GLY A 111 0.14 2.31 15.71
CA GLY A 111 -0.20 2.66 17.08
C GLY A 111 -0.36 1.43 17.99
N GLY A 112 -1.04 0.40 17.50
CA GLY A 112 -1.19 -0.88 18.19
C GLY A 112 0.15 -1.60 18.42
N HIS A 113 1.03 -1.60 17.43
CA HIS A 113 2.38 -2.17 17.54
C HIS A 113 3.22 -1.47 18.61
N VAL A 114 3.18 -0.13 18.65
CA VAL A 114 3.85 0.66 19.70
C VAL A 114 3.26 0.35 21.07
N TYR A 115 1.93 0.27 21.18
CA TYR A 115 1.29 -0.10 22.44
C TYR A 115 1.72 -1.50 22.92
N GLN A 116 1.70 -2.49 22.05
CA GLN A 116 2.13 -3.86 22.35
C GLN A 116 3.61 -3.94 22.75
N MET A 117 4.46 -3.14 22.10
CA MET A 117 5.88 -3.04 22.47
C MET A 117 6.05 -2.54 23.92
N ILE A 118 5.28 -1.53 24.31
CA ILE A 118 5.39 -0.90 25.63
C ILE A 118 4.68 -1.72 26.70
N ALA A 119 3.42 -2.12 26.48
CA ALA A 119 2.55 -2.73 27.48
C ALA A 119 2.79 -4.24 27.66
N ALA A 120 3.12 -4.95 26.58
CA ALA A 120 3.28 -6.40 26.56
C ALA A 120 4.72 -6.85 26.26
N HIS A 121 5.68 -5.93 26.11
CA HIS A 121 7.06 -6.22 25.70
C HIS A 121 7.15 -7.13 24.46
N ASN A 122 6.21 -6.93 23.51
CA ASN A 122 6.15 -7.71 22.27
C ASN A 122 7.15 -7.15 21.25
N PHE A 123 8.29 -7.80 21.11
CA PHE A 123 9.34 -7.49 20.14
C PHE A 123 9.38 -8.48 18.97
N SER A 124 8.27 -9.18 18.69
CA SER A 124 8.16 -10.09 17.57
C SER A 124 8.47 -9.40 16.23
N PRO A 125 9.03 -10.11 15.24
CA PRO A 125 9.39 -9.51 13.94
C PRO A 125 8.21 -8.85 13.21
N GLY A 126 6.99 -9.37 13.37
CA GLY A 126 5.75 -8.81 12.83
C GLY A 126 5.15 -7.68 13.67
N ASN A 127 5.73 -7.35 14.84
CA ASN A 127 5.27 -6.24 15.67
C ASN A 127 6.21 -5.02 15.54
N VAL A 128 7.52 -5.19 15.76
CA VAL A 128 8.49 -4.07 15.80
C VAL A 128 9.56 -4.14 14.72
N GLY A 129 9.59 -5.18 13.90
CA GLY A 129 10.55 -5.31 12.81
C GLY A 129 10.31 -4.32 11.68
N LEU A 130 10.40 -4.79 10.44
CA LEU A 130 10.16 -3.94 9.27
C LEU A 130 8.68 -3.55 9.11
N VAL A 131 7.75 -4.20 9.82
CA VAL A 131 6.31 -3.92 9.73
C VAL A 131 6.01 -2.52 10.24
N LEU A 132 6.47 -2.18 11.45
CA LEU A 132 6.20 -0.88 12.06
C LEU A 132 6.64 0.33 11.21
N PRO A 133 7.89 0.45 10.72
CA PRO A 133 8.26 1.57 9.85
C PRO A 133 7.52 1.55 8.51
N ILE A 134 7.15 0.38 7.98
CA ILE A 134 6.38 0.28 6.76
C ILE A 134 4.98 0.83 6.95
N ASP A 135 4.30 0.48 8.03
CA ASP A 135 2.96 0.98 8.33
C ASP A 135 2.91 2.51 8.47
N ILE A 136 4.00 3.12 8.89
CA ILE A 136 4.11 4.58 8.96
C ILE A 136 4.41 5.18 7.58
N LEU A 137 5.39 4.64 6.87
CA LEU A 137 5.96 5.28 5.67
C LEU A 137 5.14 5.04 4.40
N MET A 138 4.54 3.85 4.25
CA MET A 138 3.83 3.49 3.02
C MET A 138 2.65 4.42 2.70
N PRO A 139 1.79 4.78 3.67
CA PRO A 139 0.74 5.78 3.44
C PRO A 139 1.30 7.13 3.01
N ILE A 140 2.36 7.61 3.68
CA ILE A 140 3.00 8.90 3.38
C ILE A 140 3.49 8.90 1.93
N VAL A 141 4.20 7.86 1.51
CA VAL A 141 4.72 7.72 0.14
C VAL A 141 3.56 7.72 -0.88
N GLY A 142 2.49 6.99 -0.61
CA GLY A 142 1.29 6.96 -1.44
C GLY A 142 0.67 8.35 -1.63
N PHE A 143 0.47 9.10 -0.55
CA PHE A 143 -0.09 10.45 -0.61
C PHE A 143 0.87 11.46 -1.27
N VAL A 144 2.18 11.33 -1.06
CA VAL A 144 3.17 12.18 -1.75
C VAL A 144 3.11 11.98 -3.26
N PHE A 145 3.10 10.74 -3.75
CA PHE A 145 2.99 10.47 -5.18
C PHE A 145 1.64 10.90 -5.74
N LEU A 146 0.54 10.74 -4.99
CA LEU A 146 -0.77 11.23 -5.40
C LEU A 146 -0.78 12.76 -5.54
N TRP A 147 -0.22 13.46 -4.56
CA TRP A 147 -0.11 14.92 -4.58
C TRP A 147 0.75 15.41 -5.75
N LEU A 148 1.89 14.78 -6.01
CA LEU A 148 2.76 15.12 -7.14
C LEU A 148 2.05 14.88 -8.48
N SER A 149 1.32 13.77 -8.63
CA SER A 149 0.53 13.47 -9.83
C SER A 149 -0.62 14.47 -10.03
N TYR A 150 -1.22 14.95 -8.95
CA TYR A 150 -2.23 16.01 -9.00
C TYR A 150 -1.63 17.37 -9.43
N LYS A 151 -0.48 17.74 -8.88
CA LYS A 151 0.21 19.01 -9.19
C LYS A 151 0.82 19.04 -10.59
N HIS A 152 1.23 17.89 -11.11
CA HIS A 152 1.93 17.76 -12.38
C HIS A 152 1.19 16.75 -13.29
N PRO A 153 -0.02 17.09 -13.81
CA PRO A 153 -0.78 16.18 -14.66
C PRO A 153 0.00 15.87 -15.96
N GLN A 154 -0.13 14.63 -16.43
CA GLN A 154 0.46 14.24 -17.71
C GLN A 154 -0.21 14.99 -18.87
N SER A 155 0.60 15.41 -19.85
CA SER A 155 0.10 16.00 -21.11
C SER A 155 -0.77 14.96 -21.82
N GLY A 156 -2.08 15.17 -21.89
CA GLY A 156 -3.06 14.22 -22.47
C GLY A 156 -4.16 13.77 -21.51
N THR A 157 -4.00 13.97 -20.20
CA THR A 157 -5.02 13.61 -19.20
C THR A 157 -6.08 14.69 -18.99
N VAL A 158 -5.87 15.89 -19.57
CA VAL A 158 -6.79 17.03 -19.43
C VAL A 158 -8.18 16.72 -19.99
N ASN A 159 -8.31 15.86 -21.00
CA ASN A 159 -9.59 15.52 -21.62
C ASN A 159 -10.39 14.40 -20.91
N ARG A 160 -9.87 13.79 -19.84
CA ARG A 160 -10.60 12.75 -19.06
C ARG A 160 -11.25 13.26 -17.77
N LYS A 161 -11.28 14.57 -17.56
CA LYS A 161 -11.84 15.16 -16.32
C LYS A 161 -13.36 15.35 -16.32
N LEU A 162 -14.08 15.07 -17.41
CA LEU A 162 -15.51 15.42 -17.56
C LEU A 162 -16.41 14.33 -18.16
N THR A 163 -16.03 13.05 -18.05
CA THR A 163 -17.01 11.97 -18.35
C THR A 163 -17.05 10.94 -17.25
#